data_24d92923cd4296b0d4d805bb1b89bc63
#
_entry.id   24d92923cd4296b0d4d805bb1b89bc63
#
_cell.length_a   1.000
_cell.length_b   1.000
_cell.length_c   1.000
_cell.angle_alpha   90.00
_cell.angle_beta   90.00
_cell.angle_gamma   90.00
#
_symmetry.space_group_name_H-M   'P 1'
#
loop_
_entity.id
_entity.type
_entity.pdbx_description
1 polymer ?
#
loop_
_entity_poly.entity_id
_entity_poly.type
_entity_poly.pdbx_seq_one_letter_code
_entity_poly.pdbx_strand_id
1 'polypeptide(L)'
;MNSEIIIGSFNVRVPCDPAPHDWENRKKRVHKDLTTLQYDIFGAQEAVPVQIADMEKAGYRHLGHGRNQDLSGEGTPVFYRSERFEPLADKTFWLSETPEVFSMDYGSTLPRIATIVHFRDRQTGRELVFANVHLEHRLNNEECRKNQISVLLRELKTFQAAGLPVILTGDFNAHPDEAAYKLCAKQFCDAFRISQTPPVRPEGKTFHSFQKSRKNEITDQPIDFIFVSKGITVLSYESFDNFKDDLPSSDHYPQKAVIRL
;
A
#
# COMPACT_ATOMS: atom_id res chain seq x y z
N MET A 1 -20.41 -17.86 -5.96
CA MET A 1 -19.24 -18.03 -6.84
C MET A 1 -18.03 -17.43 -6.12
N ASN A 2 -16.90 -18.15 -6.01
CA ASN A 2 -15.67 -17.58 -5.45
C ASN A 2 -14.99 -16.76 -6.54
N SER A 3 -15.20 -15.45 -6.56
CA SER A 3 -14.58 -14.55 -7.50
C SER A 3 -13.17 -14.17 -7.00
N GLU A 4 -12.19 -14.20 -7.87
CA GLU A 4 -10.84 -13.75 -7.57
C GLU A 4 -10.81 -12.23 -7.52
N ILE A 5 -9.98 -11.69 -6.62
CA ILE A 5 -9.76 -10.26 -6.46
C ILE A 5 -8.26 -9.99 -6.64
N ILE A 6 -7.93 -9.07 -7.51
CA ILE A 6 -6.56 -8.62 -7.73
C ILE A 6 -6.30 -7.39 -6.86
N ILE A 7 -5.44 -7.55 -5.88
CA ILE A 7 -5.09 -6.48 -4.93
C ILE A 7 -3.65 -6.03 -5.11
N GLY A 8 -3.34 -4.79 -4.72
CA GLY A 8 -1.99 -4.26 -4.84
C GLY A 8 -1.57 -3.26 -3.78
N SER A 9 -0.26 -3.03 -3.72
CA SER A 9 0.40 -1.93 -3.01
C SER A 9 1.41 -1.28 -3.95
N PHE A 10 1.41 0.04 -4.04
CA PHE A 10 2.30 0.75 -4.94
C PHE A 10 2.74 2.10 -4.38
N ASN A 11 3.95 2.18 -3.83
CA ASN A 11 4.57 3.48 -3.59
C ASN A 11 4.92 4.10 -4.96
N VAL A 12 4.21 5.17 -5.33
CA VAL A 12 4.33 5.80 -6.65
C VAL A 12 5.43 6.86 -6.72
N ARG A 13 6.15 7.06 -5.62
CA ARG A 13 7.18 8.08 -5.44
C ARG A 13 6.65 9.50 -5.68
N VAL A 14 6.74 10.35 -4.69
CA VAL A 14 6.41 11.79 -4.77
C VAL A 14 7.16 12.47 -5.93
N PRO A 15 6.58 13.50 -6.60
CA PRO A 15 7.16 14.11 -7.80
C PRO A 15 8.27 15.13 -7.48
N CYS A 16 9.29 14.74 -6.71
CA CYS A 16 10.38 15.63 -6.30
C CYS A 16 11.71 15.37 -7.02
N ASP A 17 11.78 14.31 -7.83
CA ASP A 17 13.02 13.91 -8.50
C ASP A 17 13.21 14.66 -9.83
N PRO A 18 14.47 14.95 -10.24
CA PRO A 18 14.76 15.53 -11.55
C PRO A 18 14.56 14.51 -12.68
N ALA A 19 14.53 14.99 -13.93
CA ALA A 19 14.53 14.10 -15.09
C ALA A 19 15.74 13.14 -15.06
N PRO A 20 15.58 11.89 -15.49
CA PRO A 20 14.40 11.30 -16.15
C PRO A 20 13.37 10.69 -15.17
N HIS A 21 13.50 10.94 -13.85
CA HIS A 21 12.67 10.36 -12.80
C HIS A 21 11.57 11.33 -12.29
N ASP A 22 11.44 12.51 -12.90
CA ASP A 22 10.32 13.44 -12.62
C ASP A 22 8.98 12.82 -13.04
N TRP A 23 7.87 13.37 -12.50
CA TRP A 23 6.55 12.80 -12.73
C TRP A 23 6.13 12.82 -14.20
N GLU A 24 6.46 13.88 -14.95
CA GLU A 24 6.09 13.98 -16.37
C GLU A 24 6.65 12.82 -17.20
N ASN A 25 7.86 12.37 -16.87
CA ASN A 25 8.49 11.22 -17.49
C ASN A 25 7.95 9.88 -16.94
N ARG A 26 7.63 9.80 -15.61
CA ARG A 26 7.17 8.54 -14.98
C ARG A 26 5.69 8.23 -15.21
N LYS A 27 4.81 9.22 -15.29
CA LYS A 27 3.35 9.03 -15.35
C LYS A 27 2.87 8.08 -16.45
N LYS A 28 3.52 8.08 -17.63
CA LYS A 28 3.21 7.15 -18.73
C LYS A 28 3.58 5.71 -18.37
N ARG A 29 4.69 5.51 -17.65
CA ARG A 29 5.12 4.19 -17.17
C ARG A 29 4.20 3.69 -16.07
N VAL A 30 3.84 4.55 -15.10
CA VAL A 30 2.84 4.24 -14.06
C VAL A 30 1.51 3.83 -14.69
N HIS A 31 1.00 4.61 -15.66
CA HIS A 31 -0.24 4.26 -16.34
C HIS A 31 -0.16 2.89 -17.05
N LYS A 32 0.98 2.59 -17.68
CA LYS A 32 1.21 1.30 -18.32
C LYS A 32 1.25 0.16 -17.30
N ASP A 33 1.92 0.36 -16.15
CA ASP A 33 1.99 -0.63 -15.09
C ASP A 33 0.60 -0.91 -14.53
N LEU A 34 -0.20 0.12 -14.23
CA LEU A 34 -1.59 -0.03 -13.78
C LEU A 34 -2.45 -0.79 -14.78
N THR A 35 -2.26 -0.53 -16.09
CA THR A 35 -2.97 -1.24 -17.16
C THR A 35 -2.55 -2.71 -17.25
N THR A 36 -1.28 -3.02 -16.96
CA THR A 36 -0.74 -4.39 -16.98
C THR A 36 -1.14 -5.18 -15.74
N LEU A 37 -1.04 -4.55 -14.57
CA LEU A 37 -1.33 -5.16 -13.26
C LEU A 37 -2.81 -5.42 -13.05
N GLN A 38 -3.68 -4.57 -13.63
CA GLN A 38 -5.16 -4.70 -13.60
C GLN A 38 -5.72 -4.90 -12.19
N TYR A 39 -5.25 -4.10 -11.23
CA TYR A 39 -5.78 -4.16 -9.87
C TYR A 39 -7.29 -3.96 -9.84
N ASP A 40 -7.96 -4.72 -8.99
CA ASP A 40 -9.34 -4.44 -8.56
C ASP A 40 -9.35 -3.37 -7.47
N ILE A 41 -8.43 -3.51 -6.48
CA ILE A 41 -8.19 -2.54 -5.40
C ILE A 41 -6.68 -2.46 -5.13
N PHE A 42 -6.15 -1.26 -4.96
CA PHE A 42 -4.75 -1.09 -4.50
C PHE A 42 -4.58 0.14 -3.61
N GLY A 43 -3.62 0.05 -2.70
CA GLY A 43 -3.15 1.19 -1.93
C GLY A 43 -1.97 1.86 -2.63
N ALA A 44 -2.01 3.18 -2.79
CA ALA A 44 -0.85 3.94 -3.23
C ALA A 44 -0.21 4.69 -2.05
N GLN A 45 1.11 4.86 -2.06
CA GLN A 45 1.84 5.65 -1.08
C GLN A 45 2.57 6.79 -1.81
N GLU A 46 2.87 7.87 -1.10
CA GLU A 46 3.47 9.12 -1.61
C GLU A 46 2.64 9.84 -2.68
N ALA A 47 1.40 9.42 -2.90
CA ALA A 47 0.56 9.98 -3.95
C ALA A 47 0.08 11.40 -3.62
N VAL A 48 0.44 12.38 -4.46
CA VAL A 48 -0.06 13.76 -4.37
C VAL A 48 -1.20 14.00 -5.38
N PRO A 49 -2.00 15.08 -5.24
CA PRO A 49 -3.21 15.28 -6.05
C PRO A 49 -3.01 15.15 -7.57
N VAL A 50 -1.90 15.65 -8.13
CA VAL A 50 -1.62 15.54 -9.57
C VAL A 50 -1.40 14.09 -10.01
N GLN A 51 -0.73 13.28 -9.18
CA GLN A 51 -0.51 11.86 -9.43
C GLN A 51 -1.81 11.07 -9.31
N ILE A 52 -2.61 11.37 -8.30
CA ILE A 52 -3.94 10.76 -8.09
C ILE A 52 -4.82 11.00 -9.33
N ALA A 53 -4.91 12.24 -9.80
CA ALA A 53 -5.70 12.59 -10.99
C ALA A 53 -5.22 11.87 -12.27
N ASP A 54 -3.90 11.66 -12.40
CA ASP A 54 -3.35 10.91 -13.54
C ASP A 54 -3.65 9.40 -13.43
N MET A 55 -3.60 8.82 -12.22
CA MET A 55 -3.92 7.40 -12.01
C MET A 55 -5.41 7.11 -12.18
N GLU A 56 -6.31 8.05 -11.86
CA GLU A 56 -7.75 7.90 -12.14
C GLU A 56 -8.06 7.75 -13.64
N LYS A 57 -7.22 8.32 -14.53
CA LYS A 57 -7.34 8.15 -15.99
C LYS A 57 -7.14 6.69 -16.42
N ALA A 58 -6.55 5.84 -15.59
CA ALA A 58 -6.48 4.39 -15.82
C ALA A 58 -7.77 3.64 -15.45
N GLY A 59 -8.86 4.37 -15.15
CA GLY A 59 -10.19 3.80 -14.86
C GLY A 59 -10.41 3.43 -13.40
N TYR A 60 -9.70 4.08 -12.47
CA TYR A 60 -9.89 3.94 -11.03
C TYR A 60 -10.67 5.11 -10.44
N ARG A 61 -11.29 4.88 -9.28
CA ARG A 61 -11.68 5.89 -8.30
C ARG A 61 -10.80 5.74 -7.08
N HIS A 62 -10.67 6.79 -6.28
CA HIS A 62 -9.91 6.74 -5.04
C HIS A 62 -10.71 7.26 -3.84
N LEU A 63 -10.25 6.86 -2.65
CA LEU A 63 -10.66 7.41 -1.35
C LEU A 63 -9.41 7.67 -0.52
N GLY A 64 -9.50 8.68 0.34
CA GLY A 64 -8.37 9.16 1.14
C GLY A 64 -7.91 10.55 0.72
N HIS A 65 -7.11 11.17 1.58
CA HIS A 65 -6.59 12.53 1.40
C HIS A 65 -5.10 12.62 1.76
N GLY A 66 -4.48 13.78 1.55
CA GLY A 66 -3.09 14.03 1.90
C GLY A 66 -2.88 14.24 3.39
N ARG A 67 -1.64 14.14 3.84
CA ARG A 67 -1.23 14.14 5.24
C ARG A 67 -1.17 15.51 5.91
N ASN A 68 -1.21 16.60 5.15
CA ASN A 68 -1.14 17.96 5.70
C ASN A 68 -2.45 18.37 6.40
N GLN A 69 -2.39 19.41 7.21
CA GLN A 69 -3.56 19.92 7.93
C GLN A 69 -4.69 20.38 7.00
N ASP A 70 -4.35 20.88 5.82
CA ASP A 70 -5.28 21.27 4.76
C ASP A 70 -5.69 20.10 3.85
N LEU A 71 -5.35 18.87 4.23
CA LEU A 71 -5.58 17.63 3.50
C LEU A 71 -4.82 17.51 2.18
N SER A 72 -3.88 18.40 1.92
CA SER A 72 -2.96 18.34 0.79
C SER A 72 -1.74 17.47 1.07
N GLY A 73 -0.78 17.46 0.13
CA GLY A 73 0.48 16.72 0.26
C GLY A 73 0.37 15.25 -0.09
N GLU A 74 1.35 14.48 0.35
CA GLU A 74 1.38 13.03 0.10
C GLU A 74 0.28 12.31 0.87
N GLY A 75 -0.44 11.43 0.16
CA GLY A 75 -1.51 10.61 0.70
C GLY A 75 -1.18 9.13 0.69
N THR A 76 -2.09 8.38 1.32
CA THR A 76 -2.18 6.92 1.25
C THR A 76 -3.53 6.50 0.68
N PRO A 77 -3.93 7.01 -0.51
CA PRO A 77 -5.24 6.70 -1.06
C PRO A 77 -5.39 5.22 -1.37
N VAL A 78 -6.65 4.77 -1.32
CA VAL A 78 -7.07 3.46 -1.79
C VAL A 78 -7.79 3.65 -3.13
N PHE A 79 -7.24 3.07 -4.19
CA PHE A 79 -7.82 3.06 -5.52
C PHE A 79 -8.62 1.78 -5.76
N TYR A 80 -9.72 1.89 -6.47
CA TYR A 80 -10.62 0.75 -6.72
C TYR A 80 -11.37 0.87 -8.04
N ARG A 81 -11.83 -0.27 -8.58
CA ARG A 81 -12.72 -0.35 -9.72
C ARG A 81 -14.16 -0.16 -9.28
N SER A 82 -14.75 1.00 -9.55
CA SER A 82 -16.09 1.37 -9.06
C SER A 82 -17.23 0.54 -9.69
N GLU A 83 -17.01 -0.05 -10.85
CA GLU A 83 -17.94 -1.00 -11.46
C GLU A 83 -18.08 -2.29 -10.64
N ARG A 84 -17.04 -2.66 -9.89
CA ARG A 84 -17.03 -3.87 -9.07
C ARG A 84 -17.21 -3.58 -7.58
N PHE A 85 -16.57 -2.54 -7.04
CA PHE A 85 -16.56 -2.27 -5.62
C PHE A 85 -17.34 -1.02 -5.26
N GLU A 86 -18.21 -1.17 -4.24
CA GLU A 86 -18.97 -0.10 -3.62
C GLU A 86 -18.36 0.24 -2.27
N PRO A 87 -17.87 1.46 -2.06
CA PRO A 87 -17.45 1.87 -0.73
C PRO A 87 -18.68 2.07 0.16
N LEU A 88 -18.68 1.44 1.32
CA LEU A 88 -19.71 1.55 2.35
C LEU A 88 -19.35 2.58 3.42
N ALA A 89 -18.04 2.66 3.73
CA ALA A 89 -17.46 3.64 4.63
C ALA A 89 -15.96 3.80 4.33
N ASP A 90 -15.43 4.97 4.61
CA ASP A 90 -14.00 5.24 4.56
C ASP A 90 -13.55 6.17 5.67
N LYS A 91 -12.27 6.10 6.00
CA LYS A 91 -11.62 6.95 6.98
C LYS A 91 -10.15 7.10 6.64
N THR A 92 -9.67 8.34 6.60
CA THR A 92 -8.24 8.66 6.59
C THR A 92 -7.91 9.37 7.90
N PHE A 93 -6.84 8.97 8.58
CA PHE A 93 -6.49 9.46 9.91
C PHE A 93 -4.99 9.49 10.12
N TRP A 94 -4.54 10.31 11.09
CA TRP A 94 -3.13 10.44 11.42
C TRP A 94 -2.67 9.31 12.36
N LEU A 95 -1.46 8.83 12.12
CA LEU A 95 -0.83 7.76 12.92
C LEU A 95 -0.17 8.34 14.18
N SER A 96 -1.02 8.82 15.08
CA SER A 96 -0.67 9.56 16.30
C SER A 96 -1.56 9.14 17.47
N GLU A 97 -1.37 9.75 18.62
CA GLU A 97 -2.26 9.55 19.79
C GLU A 97 -3.64 10.19 19.59
N THR A 98 -3.72 11.17 18.69
CA THR A 98 -4.97 11.88 18.33
C THR A 98 -5.28 11.71 16.84
N PRO A 99 -5.67 10.50 16.39
CA PRO A 99 -5.79 10.17 14.97
C PRO A 99 -6.84 10.98 14.21
N GLU A 100 -7.84 11.54 14.92
CA GLU A 100 -8.96 12.28 14.31
C GLU A 100 -8.61 13.74 13.96
N VAL A 101 -7.48 14.25 14.43
CA VAL A 101 -7.04 15.62 14.19
C VAL A 101 -5.62 15.64 13.64
N PHE A 102 -5.29 16.68 12.87
CA PHE A 102 -3.92 16.86 12.37
C PHE A 102 -2.91 16.80 13.50
N SER A 103 -2.02 15.82 13.43
CA SER A 103 -1.04 15.57 14.48
C SER A 103 0.17 14.78 13.97
N MET A 104 1.24 14.82 14.76
CA MET A 104 2.49 14.12 14.48
C MET A 104 3.15 13.71 15.80
N ASP A 105 3.26 12.41 16.04
CA ASP A 105 3.76 11.86 17.31
C ASP A 105 4.90 10.86 17.13
N TYR A 106 5.33 10.28 18.24
CA TYR A 106 6.31 9.20 18.34
C TYR A 106 7.69 9.54 17.75
N GLY A 107 8.02 10.84 17.63
CA GLY A 107 9.26 11.29 17.01
C GLY A 107 9.27 11.13 15.48
N SER A 108 8.10 11.06 14.86
CA SER A 108 7.97 11.09 13.41
C SER A 108 8.50 12.40 12.84
N THR A 109 9.10 12.35 11.68
CA THR A 109 9.66 13.55 11.02
C THR A 109 8.67 14.24 10.11
N LEU A 110 7.60 13.53 9.77
CA LEU A 110 6.52 13.99 8.92
C LEU A 110 5.20 13.44 9.47
N PRO A 111 4.07 14.15 9.33
CA PRO A 111 2.77 13.55 9.60
C PRO A 111 2.60 12.29 8.76
N ARG A 112 2.22 11.18 9.39
CA ARG A 112 1.93 9.91 8.71
C ARG A 112 0.47 9.58 8.88
N ILE A 113 -0.13 9.03 7.84
CA ILE A 113 -1.55 8.70 7.78
C ILE A 113 -1.78 7.28 7.32
N ALA A 114 -2.97 6.78 7.59
CA ALA A 114 -3.50 5.57 6.98
C ALA A 114 -4.92 5.83 6.47
N THR A 115 -5.30 5.10 5.43
CA THR A 115 -6.66 5.11 4.87
C THR A 115 -7.25 3.72 5.01
N ILE A 116 -8.46 3.61 5.56
CA ILE A 116 -9.26 2.38 5.65
C ILE A 116 -10.52 2.59 4.82
N VAL A 117 -10.87 1.61 4.00
CA VAL A 117 -12.13 1.60 3.25
C VAL A 117 -12.84 0.27 3.46
N HIS A 118 -14.10 0.33 3.82
CA HIS A 118 -15.00 -0.82 3.87
C HIS A 118 -15.74 -0.91 2.53
N PHE A 119 -15.56 -2.01 1.82
CA PHE A 119 -16.16 -2.24 0.52
C PHE A 119 -17.16 -3.39 0.52
N ARG A 120 -18.12 -3.30 -0.41
CA ARG A 120 -18.92 -4.42 -0.89
C ARG A 120 -18.50 -4.78 -2.31
N ASP A 121 -18.16 -6.03 -2.58
CA ASP A 121 -17.99 -6.56 -3.94
C ASP A 121 -19.37 -6.78 -4.57
N ARG A 122 -19.71 -6.02 -5.59
CA ARG A 122 -21.00 -6.09 -6.31
C ARG A 122 -21.21 -7.42 -7.04
N GLN A 123 -20.11 -8.14 -7.36
CA GLN A 123 -20.20 -9.43 -8.05
C GLN A 123 -20.59 -10.58 -7.11
N THR A 124 -20.17 -10.51 -5.85
CA THR A 124 -20.36 -11.59 -4.89
C THR A 124 -21.29 -11.22 -3.73
N GLY A 125 -21.54 -9.93 -3.52
CA GLY A 125 -22.23 -9.40 -2.35
C GLY A 125 -21.39 -9.43 -1.06
N ARG A 126 -20.16 -9.95 -1.08
CA ARG A 126 -19.28 -10.03 0.08
C ARG A 126 -18.69 -8.67 0.43
N GLU A 127 -18.46 -8.49 1.72
CA GLU A 127 -17.82 -7.28 2.23
C GLU A 127 -16.37 -7.58 2.61
N LEU A 128 -15.52 -6.56 2.50
CA LEU A 128 -14.11 -6.61 2.88
C LEU A 128 -13.63 -5.22 3.31
N VAL A 129 -12.57 -5.19 4.09
CA VAL A 129 -11.90 -3.95 4.50
C VAL A 129 -10.52 -3.89 3.85
N PHE A 130 -10.21 -2.76 3.25
CA PHE A 130 -8.90 -2.50 2.66
C PHE A 130 -8.25 -1.33 3.40
N ALA A 131 -7.06 -1.55 3.94
CA ALA A 131 -6.28 -0.54 4.63
C ALA A 131 -4.97 -0.29 3.88
N ASN A 132 -4.54 0.97 3.86
CA ASN A 132 -3.29 1.39 3.24
C ASN A 132 -2.53 2.34 4.15
N VAL A 133 -1.20 2.16 4.26
CA VAL A 133 -0.36 2.91 5.19
C VAL A 133 1.00 3.28 4.57
N HIS A 134 1.59 4.38 5.06
CA HIS A 134 2.99 4.72 4.82
C HIS A 134 3.63 5.16 6.14
N LEU A 135 4.52 4.34 6.70
CA LEU A 135 5.14 4.58 8.01
C LEU A 135 6.35 5.52 7.93
N GLU A 136 6.88 5.89 9.09
CA GLU A 136 8.08 6.73 9.22
C GLU A 136 9.28 6.12 8.46
N HIS A 137 9.94 6.94 7.66
CA HIS A 137 10.97 6.50 6.71
C HIS A 137 12.40 6.46 7.29
N ARG A 138 12.65 7.09 8.44
CA ARG A 138 14.00 7.10 9.01
C ARG A 138 14.38 5.74 9.57
N LEU A 139 15.51 5.21 9.13
CA LEU A 139 15.98 3.86 9.49
C LEU A 139 16.10 3.63 11.01
N ASN A 140 16.60 4.61 11.73
CA ASN A 140 16.82 4.52 13.18
C ASN A 140 15.56 4.82 14.01
N ASN A 141 14.37 4.81 13.42
CA ASN A 141 13.12 5.16 14.10
C ASN A 141 12.09 4.00 14.15
N GLU A 142 12.58 2.80 14.48
CA GLU A 142 11.76 1.58 14.58
C GLU A 142 10.62 1.73 15.60
N GLU A 143 10.86 2.37 16.74
CA GLU A 143 9.83 2.56 17.77
C GLU A 143 8.71 3.46 17.29
N CYS A 144 9.01 4.48 16.47
CA CYS A 144 7.98 5.30 15.82
C CYS A 144 7.10 4.45 14.88
N ARG A 145 7.70 3.65 14.00
CA ARG A 145 6.97 2.74 13.10
C ARG A 145 6.10 1.74 13.85
N LYS A 146 6.62 1.19 14.95
CA LYS A 146 5.88 0.29 15.84
C LYS A 146 4.65 0.96 16.44
N ASN A 147 4.77 2.20 16.92
CA ASN A 147 3.66 2.95 17.49
C ASN A 147 2.65 3.34 16.41
N GLN A 148 3.10 3.81 15.26
CA GLN A 148 2.26 4.14 14.12
C GLN A 148 1.43 2.95 13.64
N ILE A 149 2.04 1.78 13.44
CA ILE A 149 1.29 0.59 13.04
C ILE A 149 0.32 0.13 14.14
N SER A 150 0.64 0.35 15.42
CA SER A 150 -0.25 0.02 16.52
C SER A 150 -1.52 0.87 16.51
N VAL A 151 -1.44 2.14 16.07
CA VAL A 151 -2.63 2.99 15.85
C VAL A 151 -3.51 2.37 14.78
N LEU A 152 -2.97 2.04 13.61
CA LEU A 152 -3.74 1.41 12.52
C LEU A 152 -4.38 0.08 12.96
N LEU A 153 -3.62 -0.78 13.64
CA LEU A 153 -4.14 -2.06 14.12
C LEU A 153 -5.27 -1.89 15.14
N ARG A 154 -5.25 -0.82 15.94
CA ARG A 154 -6.35 -0.48 16.86
C ARG A 154 -7.62 -0.10 16.10
N GLU A 155 -7.50 0.72 15.03
CA GLU A 155 -8.63 1.11 14.19
C GLU A 155 -9.25 -0.10 13.44
N LEU A 156 -8.44 -1.09 13.07
CA LEU A 156 -8.92 -2.30 12.40
C LEU A 156 -9.66 -3.29 13.32
N LYS A 157 -9.55 -3.17 14.65
CA LYS A 157 -10.15 -4.13 15.61
C LYS A 157 -11.66 -4.27 15.47
N THR A 158 -12.38 -3.19 15.21
CA THR A 158 -13.85 -3.22 15.07
C THR A 158 -14.27 -4.06 13.88
N PHE A 159 -13.58 -3.95 12.76
CA PHE A 159 -13.84 -4.74 11.56
C PHE A 159 -13.48 -6.22 11.76
N GLN A 160 -12.33 -6.49 12.41
CA GLN A 160 -11.93 -7.85 12.76
C GLN A 160 -12.93 -8.51 13.72
N ALA A 161 -13.44 -7.78 14.72
CA ALA A 161 -14.45 -8.26 15.64
C ALA A 161 -15.79 -8.55 14.95
N ALA A 162 -16.12 -7.82 13.88
CA ALA A 162 -17.28 -8.09 13.04
C ALA A 162 -17.06 -9.26 12.05
N GLY A 163 -15.89 -9.90 12.06
CA GLY A 163 -15.57 -11.02 11.18
C GLY A 163 -15.30 -10.63 9.72
N LEU A 164 -15.11 -9.33 9.44
CA LEU A 164 -14.85 -8.87 8.09
C LEU A 164 -13.41 -9.24 7.66
N PRO A 165 -13.23 -9.74 6.43
CA PRO A 165 -11.91 -9.94 5.86
C PRO A 165 -11.18 -8.59 5.72
N VAL A 166 -9.96 -8.51 6.23
CA VAL A 166 -9.12 -7.31 6.17
C VAL A 166 -7.92 -7.57 5.27
N ILE A 167 -7.63 -6.62 4.40
CA ILE A 167 -6.42 -6.54 3.59
C ILE A 167 -5.69 -5.28 4.05
N LEU A 168 -4.41 -5.40 4.40
CA LEU A 168 -3.56 -4.29 4.81
C LEU A 168 -2.36 -4.22 3.88
N THR A 169 -2.20 -3.08 3.21
CA THR A 169 -1.11 -2.80 2.28
C THR A 169 -0.31 -1.60 2.75
N GLY A 170 0.91 -1.47 2.27
CA GLY A 170 1.66 -0.23 2.48
C GLY A 170 3.16 -0.37 2.37
N ASP A 171 3.79 0.81 2.37
CA ASP A 171 5.21 0.98 2.60
C ASP A 171 5.43 1.13 4.12
N PHE A 172 6.01 0.10 4.70
CA PHE A 172 6.25 0.05 6.14
C PHE A 172 7.57 0.73 6.53
N ASN A 173 8.45 1.00 5.56
CA ASN A 173 9.82 1.45 5.83
C ASN A 173 10.51 0.61 6.92
N ALA A 174 10.11 -0.63 7.04
CA ALA A 174 10.54 -1.60 8.04
C ALA A 174 10.81 -2.95 7.40
N HIS A 175 11.83 -3.63 7.86
CA HIS A 175 12.15 -5.01 7.43
C HIS A 175 11.32 -6.05 8.20
N PRO A 176 11.26 -7.32 7.73
CA PRO A 176 10.48 -8.38 8.39
C PRO A 176 10.92 -8.74 9.82
N ASP A 177 12.13 -8.37 10.22
CA ASP A 177 12.65 -8.56 11.57
C ASP A 177 12.33 -7.41 12.54
N GLU A 178 11.77 -6.29 12.04
CA GLU A 178 11.38 -5.15 12.85
C GLU A 178 9.99 -5.32 13.50
N ALA A 179 9.76 -4.55 14.56
CA ALA A 179 8.56 -4.63 15.39
C ALA A 179 7.26 -4.33 14.60
N ALA A 180 7.28 -3.38 13.67
CA ALA A 180 6.10 -3.00 12.89
C ALA A 180 5.58 -4.18 12.05
N TYR A 181 6.46 -4.89 11.32
CA TYR A 181 6.10 -6.09 10.59
C TYR A 181 5.61 -7.21 11.54
N LYS A 182 6.35 -7.47 12.63
CA LYS A 182 6.00 -8.53 13.59
C LYS A 182 4.64 -8.33 14.25
N LEU A 183 4.23 -7.08 14.50
CA LEU A 183 2.90 -6.78 15.03
C LEU A 183 1.78 -7.15 14.03
N CYS A 184 1.98 -6.85 12.75
CA CYS A 184 1.04 -7.26 11.70
C CYS A 184 1.01 -8.78 11.54
N ALA A 185 2.16 -9.44 11.49
CA ALA A 185 2.29 -10.88 11.31
C ALA A 185 1.67 -11.71 12.46
N LYS A 186 1.45 -11.14 13.64
CA LYS A 186 0.71 -11.77 14.73
C LYS A 186 -0.79 -11.89 14.42
N GLN A 187 -1.36 -10.96 13.67
CA GLN A 187 -2.80 -10.83 13.42
C GLN A 187 -3.18 -11.25 12.00
N PHE A 188 -2.30 -11.04 11.05
CA PHE A 188 -2.49 -11.25 9.62
C PHE A 188 -1.46 -12.24 9.06
N CYS A 189 -1.70 -12.69 7.86
CA CYS A 189 -0.75 -13.48 7.07
C CYS A 189 -0.10 -12.58 6.01
N ASP A 190 1.21 -12.65 5.86
CA ASP A 190 1.93 -12.00 4.75
C ASP A 190 1.63 -12.75 3.45
N ALA A 191 1.04 -12.08 2.48
CA ALA A 191 0.62 -12.65 1.21
C ALA A 191 1.78 -13.30 0.44
N PHE A 192 2.98 -12.72 0.53
CA PHE A 192 4.19 -13.31 -0.05
C PHE A 192 4.47 -14.69 0.52
N ARG A 193 4.32 -14.86 1.84
CA ARG A 193 4.68 -16.12 2.55
C ARG A 193 3.67 -17.23 2.38
N ILE A 194 2.38 -16.88 2.15
CA ILE A 194 1.29 -17.86 2.06
C ILE A 194 0.77 -18.06 0.63
N SER A 195 1.43 -17.47 -0.36
CA SER A 195 1.08 -17.66 -1.77
C SER A 195 1.11 -19.13 -2.17
N GLN A 196 0.04 -19.61 -2.82
CA GLN A 196 -0.07 -21.00 -3.29
C GLN A 196 0.90 -21.32 -4.43
N THR A 197 1.19 -20.31 -5.28
CA THR A 197 2.24 -20.45 -6.29
C THR A 197 3.54 -19.80 -5.79
N PRO A 198 4.72 -20.26 -6.24
CA PRO A 198 5.97 -19.62 -5.89
C PRO A 198 5.91 -18.12 -6.18
N PRO A 199 6.10 -17.26 -5.15
CA PRO A 199 6.00 -15.82 -5.35
C PRO A 199 7.17 -15.29 -6.18
N VAL A 200 6.89 -14.28 -7.02
CA VAL A 200 7.89 -13.57 -7.79
C VAL A 200 8.26 -12.28 -7.07
N ARG A 201 9.55 -12.08 -6.85
CA ARG A 201 10.08 -10.81 -6.30
C ARG A 201 11.47 -10.57 -6.88
N PRO A 202 11.65 -9.51 -7.68
CA PRO A 202 12.96 -9.19 -8.24
C PRO A 202 14.00 -9.01 -7.13
N GLU A 203 15.09 -9.74 -7.20
CA GLU A 203 16.21 -9.66 -6.25
C GLU A 203 15.82 -9.75 -4.77
N GLY A 204 14.63 -10.30 -4.44
CA GLY A 204 14.14 -10.46 -3.06
C GLY A 204 13.70 -9.19 -2.34
N LYS A 205 13.66 -8.03 -3.02
CA LYS A 205 13.38 -6.70 -2.47
C LYS A 205 12.13 -6.06 -3.06
N THR A 206 11.69 -4.93 -2.48
CA THR A 206 10.56 -4.14 -2.96
C THR A 206 10.93 -2.69 -3.27
N PHE A 207 12.06 -2.20 -2.78
CA PHE A 207 12.62 -0.87 -3.02
C PHE A 207 13.96 -0.96 -3.75
N HIS A 208 14.17 -0.15 -4.78
CA HIS A 208 15.40 -0.15 -5.60
C HIS A 208 16.01 1.25 -5.82
N SER A 209 15.35 2.32 -5.34
CA SER A 209 15.86 3.70 -5.46
C SER A 209 16.27 4.09 -6.88
N PHE A 210 15.44 3.75 -7.88
CA PHE A 210 15.70 3.96 -9.33
C PHE A 210 16.92 3.21 -9.89
N GLN A 211 17.51 2.27 -9.13
CA GLN A 211 18.72 1.54 -9.54
C GLN A 211 18.51 0.05 -9.37
N LYS A 212 18.29 -0.67 -10.47
CA LYS A 212 18.00 -2.12 -10.47
C LYS A 212 19.04 -2.95 -9.72
N SER A 213 20.32 -2.60 -9.87
CA SER A 213 21.46 -3.33 -9.28
C SER A 213 21.90 -2.80 -7.91
N ARG A 214 21.21 -1.79 -7.34
CA ARG A 214 21.62 -1.21 -6.06
C ARG A 214 21.44 -2.21 -4.92
N LYS A 215 22.51 -2.45 -4.20
CA LYS A 215 22.53 -3.23 -2.96
C LYS A 215 22.93 -2.32 -1.80
N ASN A 216 22.11 -2.24 -0.79
CA ASN A 216 22.40 -1.59 0.50
C ASN A 216 21.41 -2.09 1.55
N GLU A 217 21.60 -1.74 2.79
CA GLU A 217 20.77 -2.20 3.93
C GLU A 217 19.26 -1.94 3.71
N ILE A 218 18.88 -0.86 3.03
CA ILE A 218 17.48 -0.52 2.76
C ILE A 218 16.91 -1.37 1.63
N THR A 219 17.73 -1.69 0.61
CA THR A 219 17.23 -2.32 -0.62
C THR A 219 17.31 -3.85 -0.60
N ASP A 220 18.06 -4.44 0.34
CA ASP A 220 18.31 -5.89 0.35
C ASP A 220 17.15 -6.71 0.92
N GLN A 221 16.19 -6.07 1.57
CA GLN A 221 15.00 -6.70 2.14
C GLN A 221 13.72 -5.96 1.70
N PRO A 222 12.56 -6.63 1.75
CA PRO A 222 11.28 -5.94 1.47
C PRO A 222 10.94 -4.93 2.57
N ILE A 223 10.37 -3.81 2.16
CA ILE A 223 9.79 -2.79 3.04
C ILE A 223 8.31 -2.51 2.70
N ASP A 224 7.83 -3.02 1.57
CA ASP A 224 6.43 -2.95 1.16
C ASP A 224 5.78 -4.32 1.36
N PHE A 225 4.54 -4.33 1.88
CA PHE A 225 3.85 -5.58 2.22
C PHE A 225 2.37 -5.54 1.83
N ILE A 226 1.85 -6.75 1.59
CA ILE A 226 0.42 -7.05 1.54
C ILE A 226 0.16 -8.09 2.62
N PHE A 227 -0.59 -7.72 3.64
CA PHE A 227 -1.08 -8.60 4.68
C PHE A 227 -2.57 -8.90 4.46
N VAL A 228 -3.00 -10.10 4.75
CA VAL A 228 -4.39 -10.53 4.62
C VAL A 228 -4.86 -11.23 5.89
N SER A 229 -6.16 -11.11 6.23
CA SER A 229 -6.78 -11.84 7.32
C SER A 229 -6.61 -13.36 7.16
N LYS A 230 -6.52 -14.07 8.27
CA LYS A 230 -6.58 -15.54 8.29
C LYS A 230 -7.88 -16.01 7.62
N GLY A 231 -7.77 -16.99 6.74
CA GLY A 231 -8.91 -17.51 5.96
C GLY A 231 -9.00 -16.95 4.54
N ILE A 232 -8.34 -15.84 4.22
CA ILE A 232 -8.17 -15.40 2.83
C ILE A 232 -7.15 -16.31 2.15
N THR A 233 -7.51 -16.83 0.98
CA THR A 233 -6.60 -17.63 0.15
C THR A 233 -5.81 -16.70 -0.77
N VAL A 234 -4.48 -16.79 -0.72
CA VAL A 234 -3.59 -16.08 -1.67
C VAL A 234 -3.17 -17.07 -2.75
N LEU A 235 -3.67 -16.87 -3.97
CA LEU A 235 -3.41 -17.76 -5.11
C LEU A 235 -2.02 -17.50 -5.71
N SER A 236 -1.65 -16.23 -5.83
CA SER A 236 -0.36 -15.81 -6.35
C SER A 236 0.08 -14.48 -5.73
N TYR A 237 1.39 -14.24 -5.74
CA TYR A 237 2.00 -12.99 -5.34
C TYR A 237 3.15 -12.63 -6.29
N GLU A 238 3.25 -11.35 -6.62
CA GLU A 238 4.29 -10.80 -7.47
C GLU A 238 4.70 -9.39 -7.00
N SER A 239 6.00 -9.13 -6.85
CA SER A 239 6.56 -7.79 -6.97
C SER A 239 6.87 -7.59 -8.45
N PHE A 240 6.11 -6.71 -9.08
CA PHE A 240 6.18 -6.50 -10.52
C PHE A 240 7.45 -5.74 -10.90
N ASP A 241 8.26 -6.30 -11.82
CA ASP A 241 9.44 -5.60 -12.35
C ASP A 241 8.99 -4.43 -13.23
N ASN A 242 9.04 -3.22 -12.68
CA ASN A 242 8.61 -1.99 -13.33
C ASN A 242 9.72 -1.29 -14.14
N PHE A 243 10.89 -1.94 -14.28
CA PHE A 243 11.95 -1.44 -15.16
C PHE A 243 11.60 -1.70 -16.61
N LYS A 244 11.58 -0.63 -17.37
CA LYS A 244 11.47 -0.66 -18.83
C LYS A 244 12.53 0.23 -19.43
N ASP A 245 13.36 -0.35 -20.30
CA ASP A 245 14.49 0.35 -20.91
C ASP A 245 15.36 1.06 -19.84
N ASP A 246 15.62 0.35 -18.72
CA ASP A 246 16.34 0.82 -17.53
C ASP A 246 15.72 2.02 -16.79
N LEU A 247 14.51 2.43 -17.14
CA LEU A 247 13.77 3.51 -16.49
C LEU A 247 12.50 2.99 -15.82
N PRO A 248 12.45 2.90 -14.49
CA PRO A 248 11.27 2.43 -13.78
C PRO A 248 10.17 3.51 -13.65
N SER A 249 8.96 3.06 -13.33
CA SER A 249 7.82 3.93 -13.08
C SER A 249 7.88 4.60 -11.69
N SER A 250 8.50 3.93 -10.73
CA SER A 250 8.73 4.38 -9.35
C SER A 250 10.09 3.85 -8.89
N ASP A 251 10.56 4.27 -7.73
CA ASP A 251 11.72 3.69 -7.04
C ASP A 251 11.38 2.46 -6.21
N HIS A 252 10.10 2.06 -6.17
CA HIS A 252 9.60 0.81 -5.61
C HIS A 252 9.05 -0.11 -6.71
N TYR A 253 9.12 -1.42 -6.47
CA TYR A 253 8.40 -2.41 -7.27
C TYR A 253 6.94 -2.47 -6.83
N PRO A 254 5.93 -2.30 -7.74
CA PRO A 254 4.53 -2.51 -7.41
C PRO A 254 4.27 -3.95 -6.93
N GLN A 255 3.50 -4.11 -5.86
CA GLN A 255 3.12 -5.40 -5.31
C GLN A 255 1.76 -5.82 -5.86
N LYS A 256 1.60 -7.10 -6.19
CA LYS A 256 0.34 -7.69 -6.65
C LYS A 256 0.07 -9.00 -5.94
N ALA A 257 -1.15 -9.21 -5.50
CA ALA A 257 -1.62 -10.53 -5.10
C ALA A 257 -2.99 -10.83 -5.70
N VAL A 258 -3.22 -12.09 -6.04
CA VAL A 258 -4.54 -12.59 -6.43
C VAL A 258 -5.09 -13.38 -5.25
N ILE A 259 -6.26 -13.00 -4.78
CA ILE A 259 -6.86 -13.58 -3.57
C ILE A 259 -8.28 -14.11 -3.81
N ARG A 260 -8.74 -14.98 -2.88
CA ARG A 260 -10.16 -15.32 -2.67
C ARG A 260 -10.52 -15.12 -1.20
N LEU A 261 -11.70 -14.48 -1.00
CA LEU A 261 -12.29 -14.32 0.33
C LEU A 261 -12.97 -15.60 0.78
#